data_bc1cf3df3632606c7740ff7fa2dd09dd
#
_entry.id   bc1cf3df3632606c7740ff7fa2dd09dd
#
_cell.length_a   1.000
_cell.length_b   1.000
_cell.length_c   1.000
_cell.angle_alpha   90.00
_cell.angle_beta   90.00
_cell.angle_gamma   90.00
#
_symmetry.space_group_name_H-M   'P 1'
#
loop_
_entity.id
_entity.type
_entity.pdbx_description
1 polymer ?
#
loop_
_entity_poly.entity_id
_entity_poly.type
_entity_poly.pdbx_seq_one_letter_code
_entity_poly.pdbx_strand_id
1 'polypeptide(L)'
;MKRILILLLALLPIATMAQRVPDNEAILARTIDRSTPYYYPRLMERYIHGDTTLTLDEYHYLYYGFAFADNYRPLENDPARIDVLEVFVATETPDSTQLLRIVESAERLMHSDPFSPQNLNILTFAYGKLGNRYMERVCYDRFTKVMQTIEASGTGRREDSPWHVLTFQHAADFTAWRGGEINNRQVRSRSVEYIQLRVKDADGNRGYFFDFSRVYLKRPEVEKPKEERKWKLNDMPLN
;
A
#
# COMPACT_ATOMS: atom_id res chain seq x y z
N MET A 1 52.24 -3.13 -1.66
CA MET A 1 51.24 -2.07 -1.51
C MET A 1 49.93 -2.35 -2.31
N LYS A 2 49.96 -2.83 -3.57
CA LYS A 2 48.75 -3.13 -4.38
C LYS A 2 47.83 -4.20 -3.75
N ARG A 3 48.35 -5.21 -3.04
CA ARG A 3 47.54 -6.27 -2.41
C ARG A 3 46.75 -5.83 -1.18
N ILE A 4 47.23 -4.83 -0.44
CA ILE A 4 46.55 -4.25 0.73
C ILE A 4 45.38 -3.38 0.30
N LEU A 5 45.46 -2.69 -0.84
CA LEU A 5 44.40 -1.84 -1.37
C LEU A 5 43.17 -2.66 -1.82
N ILE A 6 43.41 -3.87 -2.38
CA ILE A 6 42.34 -4.78 -2.80
C ILE A 6 41.58 -5.36 -1.58
N LEU A 7 42.29 -5.62 -0.48
CA LEU A 7 41.66 -6.10 0.76
C LEU A 7 40.79 -5.02 1.44
N LEU A 8 41.20 -3.74 1.33
CA LEU A 8 40.40 -2.63 1.87
C LEU A 8 39.10 -2.37 1.06
N LEU A 9 39.12 -2.62 -0.25
CA LEU A 9 37.95 -2.48 -1.11
C LEU A 9 36.91 -3.60 -0.84
N ALA A 10 37.34 -4.78 -0.39
CA ALA A 10 36.45 -5.89 -0.04
C ALA A 10 35.71 -5.69 1.30
N LEU A 11 36.09 -4.69 2.09
CA LEU A 11 35.49 -4.34 3.37
C LEU A 11 34.52 -3.15 3.28
N LEU A 12 34.19 -2.66 2.07
CA LEU A 12 33.07 -1.72 1.92
C LEU A 12 31.81 -2.44 2.35
N PRO A 13 31.16 -2.02 3.46
CA PRO A 13 29.88 -2.59 3.82
C PRO A 13 28.94 -2.36 2.65
N ILE A 14 28.45 -3.43 2.03
CA ILE A 14 27.24 -3.36 1.23
C ILE A 14 26.23 -2.78 2.20
N ALA A 15 25.86 -1.52 2.03
CA ALA A 15 24.81 -0.88 2.80
C ALA A 15 23.51 -1.64 2.49
N THR A 16 23.32 -2.77 3.17
CA THR A 16 22.02 -3.44 3.21
C THR A 16 21.11 -2.45 3.90
N MET A 17 20.19 -1.86 3.17
CA MET A 17 19.12 -1.06 3.76
C MET A 17 18.53 -1.92 4.88
N ALA A 18 18.70 -1.47 6.13
CA ALA A 18 18.18 -2.20 7.28
C ALA A 18 16.69 -2.34 7.10
N GLN A 19 16.20 -3.58 7.13
CA GLN A 19 14.79 -3.88 7.06
C GLN A 19 14.05 -3.12 8.16
N ARG A 20 12.99 -2.42 7.79
CA ARG A 20 12.14 -1.68 8.72
C ARG A 20 10.77 -2.31 8.80
N VAL A 21 10.71 -3.45 9.45
CA VAL A 21 9.45 -4.16 9.70
C VAL A 21 8.53 -3.27 10.54
N PRO A 22 7.30 -3.01 10.09
CA PRO A 22 6.39 -2.14 10.82
C PRO A 22 5.82 -2.83 12.06
N ASP A 23 6.09 -2.25 13.23
CA ASP A 23 5.54 -2.64 14.53
C ASP A 23 4.29 -1.81 14.83
N ASN A 24 3.14 -2.47 14.97
CA ASN A 24 1.85 -1.79 15.16
C ASN A 24 1.79 -1.00 16.47
N GLU A 25 2.35 -1.52 17.56
CA GLU A 25 2.31 -0.85 18.87
C GLU A 25 3.21 0.39 18.86
N ALA A 26 4.43 0.26 18.33
CA ALA A 26 5.36 1.36 18.19
C ALA A 26 4.84 2.44 17.22
N ILE A 27 4.18 2.04 16.13
CA ILE A 27 3.58 2.97 15.17
C ILE A 27 2.45 3.73 15.84
N LEU A 28 1.50 3.03 16.47
CA LEU A 28 0.38 3.67 17.16
C LEU A 28 0.85 4.63 18.23
N ALA A 29 1.76 4.20 19.12
CA ALA A 29 2.26 5.02 20.21
C ALA A 29 2.88 6.34 19.71
N ARG A 30 3.64 6.29 18.61
CA ARG A 30 4.31 7.50 18.06
C ARG A 30 3.38 8.38 17.24
N THR A 31 2.38 7.80 16.58
CA THR A 31 1.48 8.55 15.70
C THR A 31 0.38 9.29 16.47
N ILE A 32 0.02 8.87 17.68
CA ILE A 32 -0.94 9.56 18.54
C ILE A 32 -0.31 10.61 19.44
N ASP A 33 1.00 10.54 19.70
CA ASP A 33 1.70 11.45 20.60
C ASP A 33 2.08 12.74 19.88
N ARG A 34 1.49 13.86 20.33
CA ARG A 34 1.72 15.21 19.76
C ARG A 34 3.16 15.71 19.90
N SER A 35 3.91 15.18 20.87
CA SER A 35 5.30 15.57 21.14
C SER A 35 6.30 14.97 20.15
N THR A 36 5.93 13.89 19.46
CA THR A 36 6.80 13.22 18.50
C THR A 36 6.81 13.93 17.13
N PRO A 37 7.89 13.82 16.35
CA PRO A 37 7.90 14.28 14.96
C PRO A 37 6.94 13.46 14.06
N TYR A 38 6.50 12.29 14.54
CA TYR A 38 5.68 11.34 13.80
C TYR A 38 4.18 11.47 14.11
N TYR A 39 3.75 12.51 14.81
CA TYR A 39 2.32 12.77 15.08
C TYR A 39 1.53 12.77 13.78
N TYR A 40 0.59 11.81 13.65
CA TYR A 40 -0.08 11.49 12.40
C TYR A 40 -0.80 12.69 11.75
N PRO A 41 -1.59 13.51 12.49
CA PRO A 41 -2.27 14.64 11.87
C PRO A 41 -1.30 15.65 11.24
N ARG A 42 -0.13 15.90 11.85
CA ARG A 42 0.89 16.80 11.31
C ARG A 42 1.56 16.23 10.07
N LEU A 43 1.87 14.92 10.08
CA LEU A 43 2.44 14.27 8.90
C LEU A 43 1.44 14.26 7.74
N MET A 44 0.17 13.99 8.04
CA MET A 44 -0.89 13.96 7.03
C MET A 44 -1.17 15.36 6.45
N GLU A 45 -1.14 16.41 7.28
CA GLU A 45 -1.23 17.79 6.83
C GLU A 45 -0.11 18.13 5.84
N ARG A 46 1.15 17.84 6.18
CA ARG A 46 2.30 18.03 5.28
C ARG A 46 2.15 17.23 3.98
N TYR A 47 1.70 15.99 4.08
CA TYR A 47 1.44 15.13 2.92
C TYR A 47 0.38 15.74 2.00
N ILE A 48 -0.77 16.16 2.54
CA ILE A 48 -1.87 16.73 1.75
C ILE A 48 -1.42 18.02 1.05
N HIS A 49 -0.62 18.87 1.71
CA HIS A 49 -0.10 20.12 1.13
C HIS A 49 1.05 19.91 0.13
N GLY A 50 1.40 18.65 -0.20
CA GLY A 50 2.40 18.36 -1.23
C GLY A 50 3.85 18.58 -0.79
N ASP A 51 4.14 18.44 0.51
CA ASP A 51 5.50 18.55 1.04
C ASP A 51 6.35 17.35 0.60
N THR A 52 7.19 17.57 -0.40
CA THR A 52 8.12 16.57 -0.94
C THR A 52 9.38 16.37 -0.07
N THR A 53 9.53 17.10 1.04
CA THR A 53 10.65 16.96 1.97
C THR A 53 10.42 15.88 3.04
N LEU A 54 9.22 15.30 3.12
CA LEU A 54 8.93 14.17 3.99
C LEU A 54 9.94 13.03 3.75
N THR A 55 10.60 12.59 4.80
CA THR A 55 11.61 11.52 4.76
C THR A 55 10.97 10.14 4.67
N LEU A 56 11.73 9.12 4.30
CA LEU A 56 11.25 7.72 4.35
C LEU A 56 10.92 7.27 5.77
N ASP A 57 11.59 7.86 6.77
CA ASP A 57 11.27 7.62 8.18
C ASP A 57 9.88 8.15 8.54
N GLU A 58 9.56 9.36 8.13
CA GLU A 58 8.22 9.94 8.28
C GLU A 58 7.18 9.17 7.48
N TYR A 59 7.50 8.71 6.26
CA TYR A 59 6.61 7.88 5.45
C TYR A 59 6.31 6.52 6.08
N HIS A 60 7.25 5.93 6.81
CA HIS A 60 6.98 4.69 7.55
C HIS A 60 5.83 4.89 8.55
N TYR A 61 5.87 5.97 9.35
CA TYR A 61 4.80 6.25 10.31
C TYR A 61 3.53 6.77 9.63
N LEU A 62 3.66 7.52 8.56
CA LEU A 62 2.53 8.03 7.79
C LEU A 62 1.77 6.90 7.09
N TYR A 63 2.47 6.06 6.34
CA TYR A 63 1.87 4.97 5.59
C TYR A 63 1.26 3.92 6.53
N TYR A 64 2.04 3.34 7.42
CA TYR A 64 1.52 2.31 8.33
C TYR A 64 0.60 2.86 9.41
N GLY A 65 0.74 4.12 9.79
CA GLY A 65 -0.16 4.82 10.71
C GLY A 65 -1.58 4.98 10.17
N PHE A 66 -1.73 5.02 8.84
CA PHE A 66 -3.05 5.09 8.21
C PHE A 66 -3.96 3.90 8.57
N ALA A 67 -3.39 2.73 8.89
CA ALA A 67 -4.17 1.57 9.35
C ALA A 67 -5.00 1.85 10.62
N PHE A 68 -4.64 2.88 11.39
CA PHE A 68 -5.34 3.29 12.61
C PHE A 68 -6.28 4.49 12.39
N ALA A 69 -6.30 5.07 11.20
CA ALA A 69 -7.19 6.19 10.87
C ALA A 69 -8.65 5.73 10.74
N ASP A 70 -9.59 6.64 11.06
CA ASP A 70 -11.03 6.33 11.02
C ASP A 70 -11.56 6.05 9.62
N ASN A 71 -10.95 6.65 8.60
CA ASN A 71 -11.30 6.46 7.20
C ASN A 71 -10.57 5.29 6.51
N TYR A 72 -9.74 4.53 7.22
CA TYR A 72 -9.11 3.34 6.65
C TYR A 72 -10.13 2.22 6.48
N ARG A 73 -10.44 1.86 5.21
CA ARG A 73 -11.43 0.85 4.80
C ARG A 73 -10.84 -0.09 3.75
N PRO A 74 -9.89 -0.97 4.11
CA PRO A 74 -9.09 -1.74 3.15
C PRO A 74 -9.90 -2.79 2.37
N LEU A 75 -11.12 -3.11 2.80
CA LEU A 75 -12.00 -4.12 2.18
C LEU A 75 -13.18 -3.49 1.42
N GLU A 76 -13.36 -2.18 1.50
CA GLU A 76 -14.39 -1.49 0.76
C GLU A 76 -13.92 -1.19 -0.67
N ASN A 77 -14.83 -1.37 -1.63
CA ASN A 77 -14.60 -0.99 -3.01
C ASN A 77 -15.21 0.40 -3.24
N ASP A 78 -14.38 1.36 -3.60
CA ASP A 78 -14.84 2.69 -3.99
C ASP A 78 -15.28 2.67 -5.47
N PRO A 79 -16.55 2.98 -5.80
CA PRO A 79 -17.04 3.01 -7.18
C PRO A 79 -16.25 3.95 -8.11
N ALA A 80 -15.71 5.05 -7.59
CA ALA A 80 -14.89 5.99 -8.36
C ALA A 80 -13.65 5.35 -8.99
N ARG A 81 -13.22 4.18 -8.49
CA ARG A 81 -12.14 3.41 -9.06
C ARG A 81 -12.47 2.87 -10.45
N ILE A 82 -13.72 2.48 -10.68
CA ILE A 82 -14.19 2.00 -11.98
C ILE A 82 -14.11 3.13 -12.99
N ASP A 83 -14.59 4.33 -12.61
CA ASP A 83 -14.59 5.51 -13.48
C ASP A 83 -13.18 5.88 -13.96
N VAL A 84 -12.19 5.80 -13.06
CA VAL A 84 -10.78 6.07 -13.40
C VAL A 84 -10.23 5.03 -14.39
N LEU A 85 -10.51 3.75 -14.14
CA LEU A 85 -10.01 2.66 -14.97
C LEU A 85 -10.67 2.65 -16.36
N GLU A 86 -11.97 2.92 -16.45
CA GLU A 86 -12.70 2.94 -17.74
C GLU A 86 -12.12 3.99 -18.69
N VAL A 87 -11.82 5.20 -18.21
CA VAL A 87 -11.22 6.23 -19.04
C VAL A 87 -9.79 5.85 -19.50
N PHE A 88 -9.05 5.14 -18.66
CA PHE A 88 -7.70 4.69 -18.98
C PHE A 88 -7.68 3.55 -20.01
N VAL A 89 -8.69 2.67 -19.97
CA VAL A 89 -8.80 1.51 -20.86
C VAL A 89 -9.44 1.89 -22.21
N ALA A 90 -10.38 2.84 -22.20
CA ALA A 90 -11.20 3.19 -23.37
C ALA A 90 -10.47 4.06 -24.40
N THR A 91 -9.37 4.74 -24.04
CA THR A 91 -8.75 5.76 -24.90
C THR A 91 -7.24 5.57 -24.94
N GLU A 92 -6.68 5.35 -26.15
CA GLU A 92 -5.23 5.27 -26.35
C GLU A 92 -4.50 6.55 -25.91
N THR A 93 -5.11 7.71 -26.13
CA THR A 93 -4.61 9.03 -25.73
C THR A 93 -5.77 9.91 -25.24
N PRO A 94 -5.99 10.02 -23.92
CA PRO A 94 -7.05 10.87 -23.38
C PRO A 94 -6.85 12.34 -23.76
N ASP A 95 -7.94 13.02 -24.15
CA ASP A 95 -7.96 14.46 -24.35
C ASP A 95 -7.94 15.25 -23.00
N SER A 96 -7.82 16.56 -23.07
CA SER A 96 -7.74 17.40 -21.86
C SER A 96 -8.98 17.29 -20.96
N THR A 97 -10.17 17.10 -21.55
CA THR A 97 -11.41 16.96 -20.80
C THR A 97 -11.45 15.63 -20.05
N GLN A 98 -11.03 14.56 -20.73
CA GLN A 98 -10.90 13.23 -20.14
C GLN A 98 -9.85 13.22 -19.03
N LEU A 99 -8.69 13.87 -19.25
CA LEU A 99 -7.64 14.00 -18.23
C LEU A 99 -8.13 14.75 -16.98
N LEU A 100 -8.94 15.79 -17.12
CA LEU A 100 -9.53 16.51 -15.99
C LEU A 100 -10.51 15.62 -15.20
N ARG A 101 -11.32 14.81 -15.88
CA ARG A 101 -12.21 13.83 -15.22
C ARG A 101 -11.42 12.75 -14.48
N ILE A 102 -10.31 12.27 -15.06
CA ILE A 102 -9.39 11.34 -14.40
C ILE A 102 -8.87 11.95 -13.11
N VAL A 103 -8.37 13.20 -13.17
CA VAL A 103 -7.86 13.91 -11.98
C VAL A 103 -8.95 14.02 -10.91
N GLU A 104 -10.15 14.49 -11.26
CA GLU A 104 -11.26 14.64 -10.31
C GLU A 104 -11.62 13.32 -9.63
N SER A 105 -11.75 12.23 -10.41
CA SER A 105 -12.08 10.91 -9.87
C SER A 105 -10.95 10.33 -9.03
N ALA A 106 -9.70 10.49 -9.47
CA ALA A 106 -8.53 10.03 -8.75
C ALA A 106 -8.31 10.81 -7.44
N GLU A 107 -8.58 12.13 -7.42
CA GLU A 107 -8.52 12.93 -6.20
C GLU A 107 -9.60 12.50 -5.19
N ARG A 108 -10.80 12.14 -5.65
CA ARG A 108 -11.82 11.56 -4.76
C ARG A 108 -11.34 10.27 -4.11
N LEU A 109 -10.69 9.38 -4.86
CA LEU A 109 -10.12 8.14 -4.33
C LEU A 109 -9.02 8.38 -3.28
N MET A 110 -8.31 9.50 -3.35
CA MET A 110 -7.31 9.86 -2.33
C MET A 110 -7.91 10.11 -0.94
N HIS A 111 -9.22 10.30 -0.81
CA HIS A 111 -9.88 10.41 0.49
C HIS A 111 -10.01 9.05 1.18
N SER A 112 -10.27 7.99 0.42
CA SER A 112 -10.41 6.62 0.94
C SER A 112 -9.08 5.88 1.02
N ASP A 113 -8.17 6.13 0.07
CA ASP A 113 -6.83 5.53 0.03
C ASP A 113 -5.80 6.57 -0.45
N PRO A 114 -5.28 7.42 0.47
CA PRO A 114 -4.31 8.45 0.12
C PRO A 114 -2.96 7.92 -0.35
N PHE A 115 -2.70 6.63 -0.14
CA PHE A 115 -1.43 5.97 -0.44
C PHE A 115 -1.54 4.95 -1.58
N SER A 116 -2.65 4.92 -2.32
CA SER A 116 -2.83 4.03 -3.47
C SER A 116 -1.76 4.27 -4.54
N PRO A 117 -0.82 3.32 -4.76
CA PRO A 117 0.21 3.50 -5.77
C PRO A 117 -0.36 3.65 -7.18
N GLN A 118 -1.38 2.86 -7.52
CA GLN A 118 -2.06 2.95 -8.81
C GLN A 118 -2.61 4.36 -9.03
N ASN A 119 -3.32 4.91 -8.04
CA ASN A 119 -3.95 6.21 -8.14
C ASN A 119 -2.91 7.35 -8.24
N LEU A 120 -1.84 7.27 -7.44
CA LEU A 120 -0.73 8.23 -7.50
C LEU A 120 -0.02 8.21 -8.87
N ASN A 121 0.15 7.03 -9.46
CA ASN A 121 0.74 6.90 -10.81
C ASN A 121 -0.18 7.49 -11.88
N ILE A 122 -1.49 7.27 -11.79
CA ILE A 122 -2.50 7.84 -12.67
C ILE A 122 -2.49 9.38 -12.60
N LEU A 123 -2.48 9.94 -11.39
CA LEU A 123 -2.38 11.38 -11.17
C LEU A 123 -1.08 11.96 -11.72
N THR A 124 0.04 11.27 -11.53
CA THR A 124 1.34 11.68 -12.11
C THR A 124 1.23 11.81 -13.63
N PHE A 125 0.67 10.80 -14.29
CA PHE A 125 0.48 10.83 -15.75
C PHE A 125 -0.47 11.97 -16.17
N ALA A 126 -1.64 12.08 -15.54
CA ALA A 126 -2.66 13.05 -15.92
C ALA A 126 -2.16 14.49 -15.74
N TYR A 127 -1.54 14.81 -14.60
CA TYR A 127 -0.95 16.13 -14.37
C TYR A 127 0.20 16.45 -15.32
N GLY A 128 1.04 15.44 -15.65
CA GLY A 128 2.11 15.59 -16.63
C GLY A 128 1.56 15.95 -18.03
N LYS A 129 0.50 15.27 -18.47
CA LYS A 129 -0.18 15.55 -19.75
C LYS A 129 -0.89 16.91 -19.77
N LEU A 130 -1.46 17.33 -18.65
CA LEU A 130 -2.07 18.65 -18.49
C LEU A 130 -1.05 19.78 -18.32
N GLY A 131 0.25 19.50 -18.23
CA GLY A 131 1.32 20.47 -18.05
C GLY A 131 1.47 20.99 -16.63
N ASN A 132 0.77 20.43 -15.65
CA ASN A 132 0.91 20.79 -14.24
C ASN A 132 2.14 20.09 -13.62
N ARG A 133 3.33 20.62 -13.89
CA ARG A 133 4.61 20.07 -13.45
C ARG A 133 4.79 20.00 -11.94
N TYR A 134 4.14 20.88 -11.19
CA TYR A 134 4.19 20.85 -9.74
C TYR A 134 3.47 19.61 -9.19
N MET A 135 2.21 19.40 -9.57
CA MET A 135 1.41 18.26 -9.10
C MET A 135 1.95 16.93 -9.65
N GLU A 136 2.44 16.89 -10.88
CA GLU A 136 3.15 15.73 -11.43
C GLU A 136 4.30 15.31 -10.50
N ARG A 137 5.15 16.26 -10.08
CA ARG A 137 6.29 15.98 -9.17
C ARG A 137 5.82 15.52 -7.80
N VAL A 138 4.80 16.17 -7.23
CA VAL A 138 4.24 15.80 -5.93
C VAL A 138 3.68 14.38 -5.95
N CYS A 139 2.89 14.02 -6.97
CA CYS A 139 2.32 12.68 -7.08
C CYS A 139 3.39 11.62 -7.33
N TYR A 140 4.40 11.92 -8.14
CA TYR A 140 5.53 11.02 -8.38
C TYR A 140 6.39 10.80 -7.12
N ASP A 141 6.66 11.85 -6.34
CA ASP A 141 7.36 11.75 -5.06
C ASP A 141 6.60 10.87 -4.08
N ARG A 142 5.29 11.09 -3.93
CA ARG A 142 4.40 10.27 -3.10
C ARG A 142 4.42 8.81 -3.53
N PHE A 143 4.25 8.54 -4.82
CA PHE A 143 4.32 7.19 -5.39
C PHE A 143 5.64 6.51 -5.03
N THR A 144 6.75 7.18 -5.32
CA THR A 144 8.09 6.63 -5.08
C THR A 144 8.31 6.31 -3.61
N LYS A 145 7.95 7.21 -2.71
CA LYS A 145 8.14 7.02 -1.26
C LYS A 145 7.24 5.94 -0.67
N VAL A 146 6.01 5.78 -1.18
CA VAL A 146 5.14 4.65 -0.80
C VAL A 146 5.79 3.34 -1.22
N MET A 147 6.28 3.23 -2.47
CA MET A 147 6.95 2.02 -2.95
C MET A 147 8.21 1.69 -2.15
N GLN A 148 9.03 2.69 -1.87
CA GLN A 148 10.23 2.53 -1.03
C GLN A 148 9.90 2.14 0.41
N THR A 149 8.78 2.64 0.96
CA THR A 149 8.32 2.26 2.31
C THR A 149 7.88 0.80 2.35
N ILE A 150 7.17 0.32 1.35
CA ILE A 150 6.82 -1.11 1.22
C ILE A 150 8.09 -1.94 1.05
N GLU A 151 9.00 -1.55 0.15
CA GLU A 151 10.25 -2.27 -0.11
C GLU A 151 11.12 -2.40 1.14
N ALA A 152 11.23 -1.34 1.94
CA ALA A 152 11.99 -1.34 3.19
C ALA A 152 11.41 -2.25 4.28
N SER A 153 10.15 -2.68 4.18
CA SER A 153 9.47 -3.46 5.22
C SER A 153 9.87 -4.93 5.26
N GLY A 154 10.46 -5.45 4.18
CA GLY A 154 10.82 -6.86 4.08
C GLY A 154 11.70 -7.15 2.89
N THR A 155 11.97 -8.43 2.64
CA THR A 155 12.60 -8.87 1.38
C THR A 155 11.59 -9.37 0.36
N GLY A 156 10.39 -9.73 0.81
CA GLY A 156 9.38 -10.40 0.01
C GLY A 156 9.77 -11.78 -0.53
N ARG A 157 11.00 -12.23 -0.27
CA ARG A 157 11.54 -13.50 -0.81
C ARG A 157 11.27 -14.71 0.09
N ARG A 158 10.94 -14.47 1.34
CA ARG A 158 10.73 -15.48 2.38
C ARG A 158 9.48 -15.17 3.17
N GLU A 159 8.84 -16.20 3.68
CA GLU A 159 7.63 -16.09 4.50
C GLU A 159 7.87 -15.34 5.82
N ASP A 160 9.06 -15.47 6.39
CA ASP A 160 9.48 -14.78 7.62
C ASP A 160 10.00 -13.34 7.39
N SER A 161 10.01 -12.88 6.14
CA SER A 161 10.42 -11.54 5.75
C SER A 161 9.55 -11.02 4.59
N PRO A 162 8.21 -10.99 4.77
CA PRO A 162 7.28 -10.53 3.75
C PRO A 162 7.35 -9.01 3.60
N TRP A 163 6.88 -8.48 2.49
CA TRP A 163 6.56 -7.06 2.36
C TRP A 163 5.22 -6.77 3.02
N HIS A 164 5.16 -5.70 3.80
CA HIS A 164 3.96 -5.28 4.51
C HIS A 164 3.18 -4.25 3.70
N VAL A 165 1.88 -4.46 3.55
CA VAL A 165 0.99 -3.59 2.77
C VAL A 165 -0.29 -3.25 3.53
N LEU A 166 -0.96 -2.18 3.10
CA LEU A 166 -2.23 -1.75 3.68
C LEU A 166 -3.45 -2.37 2.98
N THR A 167 -3.34 -2.68 1.69
CA THR A 167 -4.46 -3.24 0.92
C THR A 167 -3.95 -4.36 -0.01
N PHE A 168 -4.86 -5.20 -0.48
CA PHE A 168 -4.54 -6.20 -1.51
C PHE A 168 -4.07 -5.56 -2.82
N GLN A 169 -4.61 -4.37 -3.12
CA GLN A 169 -4.23 -3.64 -4.32
C GLN A 169 -2.79 -3.12 -4.24
N HIS A 170 -2.35 -2.64 -3.07
CA HIS A 170 -0.96 -2.20 -2.89
C HIS A 170 0.05 -3.33 -3.17
N ALA A 171 -0.28 -4.57 -2.80
CA ALA A 171 0.55 -5.72 -3.15
C ALA A 171 0.59 -5.99 -4.66
N ALA A 172 -0.55 -5.82 -5.34
CA ALA A 172 -0.62 -5.98 -6.79
C ALA A 172 0.18 -4.88 -7.51
N ASP A 173 0.01 -3.62 -7.09
CA ASP A 173 0.71 -2.46 -7.65
C ASP A 173 2.23 -2.56 -7.42
N PHE A 174 2.63 -2.99 -6.22
CA PHE A 174 4.04 -3.20 -5.90
C PHE A 174 4.64 -4.35 -6.72
N THR A 175 3.89 -5.45 -6.91
CA THR A 175 4.31 -6.56 -7.77
C THR A 175 4.50 -6.09 -9.23
N ALA A 176 3.56 -5.30 -9.76
CA ALA A 176 3.66 -4.73 -11.09
C ALA A 176 4.85 -3.75 -11.22
N TRP A 177 5.08 -2.92 -10.21
CA TRP A 177 6.24 -2.01 -10.16
C TRP A 177 7.57 -2.76 -10.20
N ARG A 178 7.65 -3.96 -9.57
CA ARG A 178 8.80 -4.87 -9.67
C ARG A 178 8.90 -5.60 -11.02
N GLY A 179 7.99 -5.30 -11.97
CA GLY A 179 7.93 -5.94 -13.28
C GLY A 179 7.28 -7.32 -13.27
N GLY A 180 6.57 -7.69 -12.19
CA GLY A 180 5.89 -8.97 -12.04
C GLY A 180 4.45 -8.93 -12.54
N GLU A 181 4.01 -10.01 -13.20
CA GLU A 181 2.62 -10.26 -13.56
C GLU A 181 2.06 -11.37 -12.66
N ILE A 182 0.97 -11.09 -11.96
CA ILE A 182 0.38 -12.03 -11.00
C ILE A 182 -0.32 -13.16 -11.75
N ASN A 183 0.00 -14.40 -11.36
CA ASN A 183 -0.67 -15.61 -11.83
C ASN A 183 -1.67 -16.15 -10.80
N ASN A 184 -1.25 -16.25 -9.54
CA ASN A 184 -2.03 -16.86 -8.48
C ASN A 184 -1.65 -16.30 -7.12
N ARG A 185 -2.54 -16.46 -6.12
CA ARG A 185 -2.31 -16.09 -4.73
C ARG A 185 -2.58 -17.29 -3.84
N GLN A 186 -1.71 -17.52 -2.87
CA GLN A 186 -1.78 -18.66 -1.95
C GLN A 186 -1.57 -18.19 -0.52
N VAL A 187 -2.56 -18.42 0.34
CA VAL A 187 -2.41 -18.18 1.78
C VAL A 187 -1.37 -19.15 2.34
N ARG A 188 -0.37 -18.64 3.04
CA ARG A 188 0.71 -19.41 3.67
C ARG A 188 0.51 -19.52 5.18
N SER A 189 0.21 -18.38 5.81
CA SER A 189 -0.09 -18.32 7.22
C SER A 189 -1.27 -17.37 7.45
N ARG A 190 -1.59 -17.04 8.70
CA ARG A 190 -2.79 -16.26 9.07
C ARG A 190 -2.93 -14.93 8.33
N SER A 191 -1.82 -14.25 8.04
CA SER A 191 -1.80 -12.94 7.36
C SER A 191 -0.85 -12.87 6.19
N VAL A 192 -0.02 -13.90 5.95
CA VAL A 192 0.97 -13.90 4.88
C VAL A 192 0.45 -14.70 3.69
N GLU A 193 0.50 -14.07 2.51
CA GLU A 193 0.19 -14.72 1.25
C GLU A 193 1.42 -14.73 0.34
N TYR A 194 1.54 -15.79 -0.45
CA TYR A 194 2.48 -15.90 -1.55
C TYR A 194 1.80 -15.52 -2.85
N ILE A 195 2.26 -14.45 -3.48
CA ILE A 195 1.82 -14.01 -4.81
C ILE A 195 2.75 -14.62 -5.83
N GLN A 196 2.25 -15.62 -6.57
CA GLN A 196 2.98 -16.31 -7.62
C GLN A 196 2.98 -15.45 -8.89
N LEU A 197 4.14 -15.31 -9.51
CA LEU A 197 4.28 -14.63 -10.80
C LEU A 197 4.00 -15.60 -11.97
N ARG A 198 3.49 -15.04 -13.07
CA ARG A 198 3.29 -15.78 -14.33
C ARG A 198 4.63 -16.18 -14.94
N VAL A 199 5.59 -15.27 -14.92
CA VAL A 199 6.97 -15.48 -15.38
C VAL A 199 7.90 -15.06 -14.24
N LYS A 200 9.07 -15.70 -14.15
CA LYS A 200 10.09 -15.29 -13.18
C LYS A 200 10.51 -13.84 -13.45
N ASP A 201 10.76 -13.10 -12.37
CA ASP A 201 11.34 -11.76 -12.48
C ASP A 201 12.81 -11.80 -12.96
N ALA A 202 13.41 -10.62 -13.14
CA ALA A 202 14.80 -10.48 -13.57
C ALA A 202 15.81 -11.13 -12.61
N ASP A 203 15.47 -11.24 -11.32
CA ASP A 203 16.29 -11.88 -10.28
C ASP A 203 16.03 -13.40 -10.16
N GLY A 204 15.12 -13.96 -10.98
CA GLY A 204 14.76 -15.38 -11.00
C GLY A 204 13.73 -15.78 -9.96
N ASN A 205 13.09 -14.85 -9.25
CA ASN A 205 12.05 -15.15 -8.28
C ASN A 205 10.77 -15.59 -9.00
N ARG A 206 10.08 -16.60 -8.43
CA ARG A 206 8.79 -17.11 -8.94
C ARG A 206 7.59 -16.42 -8.29
N GLY A 207 7.80 -15.58 -7.30
CA GLY A 207 6.77 -14.88 -6.55
C GLY A 207 7.32 -14.22 -5.30
N TYR A 208 6.42 -13.57 -4.59
CA TYR A 208 6.73 -12.77 -3.43
C TYR A 208 5.76 -13.02 -2.27
N PHE A 209 6.26 -12.85 -1.05
CA PHE A 209 5.48 -12.91 0.17
C PHE A 209 5.05 -11.53 0.61
N PHE A 210 3.75 -11.38 0.94
CA PHE A 210 3.18 -10.15 1.47
C PHE A 210 2.44 -10.42 2.77
N ASP A 211 2.58 -9.52 3.74
CA ASP A 211 1.82 -9.51 4.98
C ASP A 211 0.61 -8.58 4.86
N PHE A 212 -0.57 -9.15 5.04
CA PHE A 212 -1.87 -8.48 5.00
C PHE A 212 -2.50 -8.30 6.40
N SER A 213 -1.72 -8.42 7.48
CA SER A 213 -2.24 -8.33 8.84
C SER A 213 -3.05 -7.06 9.08
N ARG A 214 -2.64 -5.94 8.46
CA ARG A 214 -3.34 -4.64 8.56
C ARG A 214 -4.67 -4.62 7.85
N VAL A 215 -4.82 -5.33 6.74
CA VAL A 215 -6.10 -5.48 6.03
C VAL A 215 -7.15 -6.10 6.95
N TYR A 216 -6.73 -7.00 7.84
CA TYR A 216 -7.63 -7.72 8.74
C TYR A 216 -7.81 -7.05 10.11
N LEU A 217 -7.09 -5.96 10.42
CA LEU A 217 -7.26 -5.22 11.68
C LEU A 217 -8.68 -4.62 11.81
N LYS A 218 -9.24 -4.14 10.70
CA LYS A 218 -10.60 -3.58 10.63
C LYS A 218 -11.49 -4.52 9.80
N ARG A 219 -11.74 -5.74 10.30
CA ARG A 219 -12.85 -6.52 9.75
C ARG A 219 -14.13 -5.76 10.03
N PRO A 220 -15.05 -5.61 9.04
CA PRO A 220 -16.41 -5.18 9.32
C PRO A 220 -16.91 -6.07 10.47
N GLU A 221 -17.44 -5.49 11.53
CA GLU A 221 -18.25 -6.25 12.45
C GLU A 221 -19.39 -6.79 11.61
N VAL A 222 -19.30 -8.08 11.25
CA VAL A 222 -20.45 -8.79 10.71
C VAL A 222 -21.44 -8.69 11.84
N GLU A 223 -22.46 -7.82 11.72
CA GLU A 223 -23.63 -7.89 12.54
C GLU A 223 -24.05 -9.35 12.45
N LYS A 224 -23.75 -10.10 13.52
CA LYS A 224 -24.28 -11.44 13.64
C LYS A 224 -25.76 -11.22 13.57
N PRO A 225 -26.47 -11.80 12.58
CA PRO A 225 -27.91 -11.75 12.58
C PRO A 225 -28.28 -12.11 14.01
N LYS A 226 -29.08 -11.30 14.70
CA LYS A 226 -29.64 -11.67 15.99
C LYS A 226 -30.42 -12.95 15.72
N GLU A 227 -29.72 -14.09 15.82
CA GLU A 227 -30.37 -15.37 15.84
C GLU A 227 -31.25 -15.38 17.06
N GLU A 228 -32.48 -14.91 16.90
CA GLU A 228 -33.58 -15.35 17.72
C GLU A 228 -33.80 -16.85 17.43
N ARG A 229 -32.85 -17.67 17.83
CA ARG A 229 -33.06 -19.10 17.98
C ARG A 229 -33.95 -19.27 19.19
N LYS A 230 -35.20 -18.95 19.04
CA LYS A 230 -36.26 -19.58 19.85
C LYS A 230 -36.36 -21.03 19.42
N TRP A 231 -35.46 -21.85 19.98
CA TRP A 231 -35.71 -23.29 20.01
C TRP A 231 -36.97 -23.51 20.85
N LYS A 232 -38.12 -23.53 20.22
CA LYS A 232 -39.35 -24.03 20.83
C LYS A 232 -39.25 -25.57 20.89
N LEU A 233 -38.71 -26.07 21.99
CA LEU A 233 -38.62 -27.51 22.21
C LEU A 233 -39.95 -28.15 22.60
N ASN A 234 -41.07 -27.43 22.55
CA ASN A 234 -42.32 -27.83 23.17
C ASN A 234 -43.53 -27.89 22.24
N ASP A 235 -43.35 -28.04 20.92
CA ASP A 235 -44.48 -28.25 20.02
C ASP A 235 -44.47 -29.67 19.39
N MET A 236 -44.09 -30.69 20.17
CA MET A 236 -44.42 -32.08 19.81
C MET A 236 -45.69 -32.48 20.54
N PRO A 237 -46.79 -32.83 19.85
CA PRO A 237 -47.94 -33.44 20.49
C PRO A 237 -47.53 -34.81 21.02
N LEU A 238 -47.68 -34.99 22.31
CA LEU A 238 -47.61 -36.30 22.94
C LEU A 238 -48.88 -37.06 22.57
N ASN A 239 -48.81 -38.09 21.69
CA ASN A 239 -49.77 -39.12 21.56
C ASN A 239 -49.40 -40.30 22.45
#